data_d7f17df23e562742c87d6600d40a302e
#
_entry.id   d7f17df23e562742c87d6600d40a302e
#
_cell.length_a   1.000
_cell.length_b   1.000
_cell.length_c   1.000
_cell.angle_alpha   90.00
_cell.angle_beta   90.00
_cell.angle_gamma   90.00
#
_symmetry.space_group_name_H-M   'P 1'
#
loop_
_entity.id
_entity.type
_entity.pdbx_description
1 polymer ?
#
loop_
_entity_poly.entity_id
_entity_poly.type
_entity_poly.pdbx_seq_one_letter_code
_entity_poly.pdbx_strand_id
1 'polypeptide(L)'
;MRRIFLIALAAVLPGLTNGISADSFSDGRLLDKTLRIDYIFTGSDKDCDIAVAELLSAHGWYGRRTNLKEVPLRGNGQLTMTDKATGDTLYRMSFCTLFQEWQATEEATRVRRSFENVFLVPMPAAPAEITVQLYDFYENVAAKLTHPVDPKDILIRPVGGKPQTRMLLDSGDSKDKIDIAILAEGYTEGEMDIFFKDAESTVENLLRHEPFKSMKDRFNIVAVASPSEDSGVSVPREGLWKKTAVDSHFDTFYSDRYLTTLHLFKMHDALAGIPYEHIIILANTDTYGGGGIYNSYTLTTAH
;
A
#
# COMPACT_ATOMS: atom_id res chain seq x y z
N MET A 1 -29.19 -11.37 -6.88
CA MET A 1 -28.68 -11.23 -5.50
C MET A 1 -27.18 -10.95 -5.65
N ARG A 2 -26.81 -9.67 -5.64
CA ARG A 2 -25.41 -9.22 -5.75
C ARG A 2 -24.74 -9.49 -4.42
N ARG A 3 -23.89 -10.50 -4.35
CA ARG A 3 -22.99 -10.70 -3.21
C ARG A 3 -21.74 -9.86 -3.46
N ILE A 4 -21.70 -8.69 -2.86
CA ILE A 4 -20.51 -7.88 -2.74
C ILE A 4 -19.57 -8.68 -1.84
N PHE A 5 -18.48 -9.20 -2.38
CA PHE A 5 -17.35 -9.63 -1.56
C PHE A 5 -16.66 -8.35 -1.07
N LEU A 6 -17.07 -7.87 0.11
CA LEU A 6 -16.24 -6.94 0.88
C LEU A 6 -14.96 -7.70 1.24
N ILE A 7 -13.91 -7.49 0.48
CA ILE A 7 -12.56 -7.77 0.97
C ILE A 7 -12.37 -6.81 2.14
N ALA A 8 -12.25 -7.38 3.33
CA ALA A 8 -12.11 -6.63 4.54
C ALA A 8 -10.85 -5.77 4.46
N LEU A 9 -11.03 -4.48 4.19
CA LEU A 9 -10.08 -3.47 4.62
C LEU A 9 -10.13 -3.55 6.16
N ALA A 10 -9.31 -4.42 6.74
CA ALA A 10 -9.17 -4.48 8.19
C ALA A 10 -8.44 -3.22 8.62
N ALA A 11 -9.19 -2.12 8.72
CA ALA A 11 -8.73 -0.94 9.42
C ALA A 11 -8.43 -1.37 10.84
N VAL A 12 -7.17 -1.45 11.19
CA VAL A 12 -6.72 -1.66 12.56
C VAL A 12 -7.11 -0.43 13.35
N LEU A 13 -8.28 -0.50 13.94
CA LEU A 13 -8.69 0.47 14.94
C LEU A 13 -7.78 0.28 16.16
N PRO A 14 -7.06 1.31 16.61
CA PRO A 14 -6.38 1.23 17.89
C PRO A 14 -7.44 1.02 18.96
N GLY A 15 -7.39 -0.15 19.62
CA GLY A 15 -8.21 -0.43 20.80
C GLY A 15 -7.98 0.69 21.83
N LEU A 16 -9.07 1.28 22.32
CA LEU A 16 -9.09 2.20 23.44
C LEU A 16 -8.60 1.46 24.70
N THR A 17 -7.29 1.38 24.88
CA THR A 17 -6.68 1.10 26.18
C THR A 17 -5.83 2.33 26.55
N ASN A 18 -6.21 3.01 27.61
CA ASN A 18 -5.46 4.08 28.22
C ASN A 18 -4.12 3.60 28.75
N GLY A 19 -3.13 3.56 27.88
CA GLY A 19 -1.72 3.41 28.21
C GLY A 19 -0.99 4.46 27.39
N ILE A 20 -0.64 5.61 27.99
CA ILE A 20 0.20 6.62 27.36
C ILE A 20 1.59 6.01 27.18
N SER A 21 1.81 5.34 26.06
CA SER A 21 3.16 5.08 25.58
C SER A 21 3.67 6.41 25.03
N ALA A 22 4.77 6.92 25.58
CA ALA A 22 5.39 8.15 25.06
C ALA A 22 5.63 8.00 23.55
N ASP A 23 5.05 8.90 22.79
CA ASP A 23 5.03 8.89 21.34
C ASP A 23 6.44 9.19 20.82
N SER A 24 6.98 8.35 19.95
CA SER A 24 8.34 8.52 19.39
C SER A 24 8.47 9.79 18.52
N PHE A 25 7.37 10.42 18.15
CA PHE A 25 7.36 11.76 17.57
C PHE A 25 7.55 12.85 18.65
N SER A 26 7.05 12.64 19.87
CA SER A 26 7.20 13.60 20.97
C SER A 26 8.62 13.63 21.55
N ASP A 27 9.38 12.55 21.44
CA ASP A 27 10.78 12.47 21.88
C ASP A 27 11.81 12.90 20.80
N GLY A 28 11.31 13.30 19.61
CA GLY A 28 12.12 13.82 18.51
C GLY A 28 12.96 12.78 17.76
N ARG A 29 12.74 11.47 17.98
CA ARG A 29 13.45 10.40 17.27
C ARG A 29 12.93 10.12 15.87
N LEU A 30 11.71 10.56 15.56
CA LEU A 30 11.09 10.46 14.25
C LEU A 30 10.70 11.84 13.74
N LEU A 31 10.90 12.08 12.46
CA LEU A 31 10.57 13.34 11.79
C LEU A 31 9.16 13.26 11.17
N ASP A 32 8.49 14.40 11.07
CA ASP A 32 7.25 14.54 10.29
C ASP A 32 7.56 14.53 8.78
N LYS A 33 8.08 13.40 8.31
CA LYS A 33 8.55 13.15 6.96
C LYS A 33 8.45 11.66 6.68
N THR A 34 8.08 11.27 5.46
CA THR A 34 8.01 9.88 5.04
C THR A 34 9.35 9.41 4.46
N LEU A 35 9.81 8.24 4.88
CA LEU A 35 10.77 7.42 4.18
C LEU A 35 10.01 6.35 3.40
N ARG A 36 10.07 6.39 2.07
CA ARG A 36 9.62 5.32 1.19
C ARG A 36 10.79 4.41 0.89
N ILE A 37 10.58 3.12 1.05
CA ILE A 37 11.57 2.09 0.78
C ILE A 37 11.02 1.15 -0.29
N ASP A 38 11.65 1.18 -1.44
CA ASP A 38 11.32 0.31 -2.57
C ASP A 38 12.18 -0.96 -2.49
N TYR A 39 11.54 -2.11 -2.45
CA TYR A 39 12.18 -3.41 -2.41
C TYR A 39 11.81 -4.27 -3.62
N ILE A 40 12.72 -5.17 -3.97
CA ILE A 40 12.43 -6.32 -4.82
C ILE A 40 12.49 -7.58 -3.96
N PHE A 41 11.38 -8.34 -3.92
CA PHE A 41 11.35 -9.69 -3.38
C PHE A 41 11.43 -10.68 -4.53
N THR A 42 12.29 -11.69 -4.43
CA THR A 42 12.52 -12.65 -5.50
C THR A 42 12.69 -14.06 -4.94
N GLY A 43 12.36 -15.05 -5.74
CA GLY A 43 12.53 -16.44 -5.31
C GLY A 43 11.73 -17.44 -6.14
N SER A 44 11.49 -18.60 -5.52
CA SER A 44 10.71 -19.72 -6.01
C SER A 44 9.78 -20.24 -4.89
N ASP A 45 9.19 -21.41 -5.07
CA ASP A 45 8.45 -22.12 -4.01
C ASP A 45 9.33 -22.57 -2.83
N LYS A 46 10.67 -22.59 -3.01
CA LYS A 46 11.63 -23.17 -2.04
C LYS A 46 12.48 -22.14 -1.32
N ASP A 47 12.66 -20.99 -1.92
CA ASP A 47 13.54 -19.95 -1.42
C ASP A 47 13.00 -18.56 -1.72
N CYS A 48 13.44 -17.58 -0.94
CA CYS A 48 13.17 -16.18 -1.21
C CYS A 48 14.33 -15.31 -0.75
N ASP A 49 14.46 -14.14 -1.40
CA ASP A 49 15.46 -13.15 -1.11
C ASP A 49 14.85 -11.74 -1.20
N ILE A 50 15.48 -10.79 -0.52
CA ILE A 50 15.03 -9.41 -0.40
C ILE A 50 16.17 -8.50 -0.82
N ALA A 51 15.90 -7.54 -1.72
CA ALA A 51 16.86 -6.52 -2.12
C ALA A 51 16.24 -5.13 -2.02
N VAL A 52 17.02 -4.14 -1.57
CA VAL A 52 16.64 -2.72 -1.64
C VAL A 52 16.81 -2.26 -3.09
N ALA A 53 15.76 -1.68 -3.66
CA ALA A 53 15.83 -1.04 -4.97
C ALA A 53 16.19 0.44 -4.83
N GLU A 54 15.47 1.20 -4.01
CA GLU A 54 15.70 2.63 -3.80
C GLU A 54 15.18 3.08 -2.44
N LEU A 55 15.79 4.14 -1.89
CA LEU A 55 15.29 4.88 -0.74
C LEU A 55 14.85 6.27 -1.20
N LEU A 56 13.63 6.64 -0.85
CA LEU A 56 13.01 7.88 -1.26
C LEU A 56 12.47 8.63 -0.05
N SER A 57 12.27 9.94 -0.17
CA SER A 57 11.67 10.72 0.89
C SER A 57 10.52 11.57 0.39
N ALA A 58 9.44 11.69 1.16
CA ALA A 58 8.33 12.57 0.88
C ALA A 58 8.03 13.49 2.06
N HIS A 59 7.43 14.64 1.76
CA HIS A 59 7.01 15.58 2.79
C HIS A 59 5.83 15.03 3.60
N GLY A 60 5.86 15.24 4.92
CA GLY A 60 4.83 14.79 5.83
C GLY A 60 4.90 13.29 6.15
N TRP A 61 4.42 12.92 7.32
CA TRP A 61 4.13 11.54 7.70
C TRP A 61 2.63 11.41 7.95
N TYR A 62 1.98 10.55 7.21
CA TYR A 62 0.53 10.38 7.20
C TYR A 62 0.06 9.07 7.85
N GLY A 63 0.98 8.18 8.19
CA GLY A 63 0.67 6.95 8.91
C GLY A 63 0.51 7.18 10.42
N ARG A 64 0.28 6.08 11.13
CA ARG A 64 0.04 6.12 12.59
C ARG A 64 1.16 6.82 13.35
N ARG A 65 0.77 7.59 14.38
CA ARG A 65 1.67 8.37 15.23
C ARG A 65 1.77 7.83 16.66
N THR A 66 0.92 6.88 17.02
CA THR A 66 0.87 6.22 18.33
C THR A 66 1.04 4.73 18.20
N ASN A 67 1.42 4.03 19.28
CA ASN A 67 1.63 2.58 19.32
C ASN A 67 2.57 2.07 18.21
N LEU A 68 3.62 2.86 17.91
CA LEU A 68 4.50 2.67 16.76
C LEU A 68 5.24 1.33 16.76
N LYS A 69 5.41 0.71 17.92
CA LYS A 69 6.12 -0.57 18.12
C LYS A 69 5.20 -1.79 18.09
N GLU A 70 3.88 -1.56 18.09
CA GLU A 70 2.89 -2.62 18.12
C GLU A 70 2.54 -3.13 16.73
N VAL A 71 2.22 -4.42 16.64
CA VAL A 71 1.74 -5.09 15.44
C VAL A 71 0.42 -5.79 15.80
N PRO A 72 -0.72 -5.05 15.77
CA PRO A 72 -2.01 -5.59 16.21
C PRO A 72 -2.54 -6.69 15.30
N LEU A 73 -2.21 -6.64 14.00
CA LEU A 73 -2.49 -7.70 13.03
C LEU A 73 -1.20 -8.20 12.42
N ARG A 74 -1.06 -9.52 12.31
CA ARG A 74 0.08 -10.15 11.67
C ARG A 74 -0.25 -10.56 10.25
N GLY A 75 0.54 -10.06 9.30
CA GLY A 75 0.65 -10.61 7.96
C GLY A 75 1.77 -11.64 7.90
N ASN A 76 2.14 -12.01 6.69
CA ASN A 76 3.24 -12.95 6.43
C ASN A 76 4.62 -12.27 6.28
N GLY A 77 4.70 -10.97 6.59
CA GLY A 77 5.96 -10.22 6.67
C GLY A 77 5.91 -9.13 7.74
N GLN A 78 7.10 -8.70 8.17
CA GLN A 78 7.27 -7.62 9.16
C GLN A 78 8.45 -6.74 8.80
N LEU A 79 8.27 -5.43 8.95
CA LEU A 79 9.32 -4.43 8.91
C LEU A 79 9.51 -3.87 10.32
N THR A 80 10.78 -3.77 10.75
CA THR A 80 11.16 -3.17 12.03
C THR A 80 12.25 -2.13 11.79
N MET A 81 12.06 -0.93 12.32
CA MET A 81 13.08 0.13 12.37
C MET A 81 13.65 0.21 13.77
N THR A 82 14.97 0.20 13.90
CA THR A 82 15.69 0.33 15.16
C THR A 82 16.66 1.50 15.11
N ASP A 83 16.78 2.22 16.21
CA ASP A 83 17.81 3.23 16.40
C ASP A 83 19.19 2.57 16.40
N LYS A 84 20.11 3.01 15.54
CA LYS A 84 21.43 2.38 15.41
C LYS A 84 22.31 2.55 16.63
N ALA A 85 22.15 3.64 17.39
CA ALA A 85 22.98 3.94 18.54
C ALA A 85 22.52 3.21 19.80
N THR A 86 21.20 3.08 19.99
CA THR A 86 20.62 2.51 21.21
C THR A 86 20.11 1.08 21.05
N GLY A 87 19.80 0.66 19.82
CA GLY A 87 19.14 -0.60 19.53
C GLY A 87 17.62 -0.58 19.80
N ASP A 88 17.07 0.56 20.21
CA ASP A 88 15.63 0.68 20.50
C ASP A 88 14.81 0.56 19.25
N THR A 89 13.69 -0.18 19.31
CA THR A 89 12.71 -0.18 18.25
C THR A 89 12.02 1.20 18.16
N LEU A 90 12.06 1.81 16.99
CA LEU A 90 11.40 3.08 16.68
C LEU A 90 10.01 2.87 16.05
N TYR A 91 9.92 1.94 15.11
CA TYR A 91 8.71 1.67 14.35
C TYR A 91 8.63 0.19 13.96
N ARG A 92 7.43 -0.33 13.86
CA ARG A 92 7.19 -1.70 13.41
C ARG A 92 5.89 -1.77 12.63
N MET A 93 5.87 -2.50 11.53
CA MET A 93 4.65 -2.79 10.76
C MET A 93 4.66 -4.23 10.28
N SER A 94 3.48 -4.78 10.04
CA SER A 94 3.28 -6.06 9.39
C SER A 94 2.56 -5.89 8.06
N PHE A 95 2.79 -6.81 7.13
CA PHE A 95 2.26 -6.74 5.77
C PHE A 95 2.07 -8.14 5.18
N CYS A 96 1.32 -8.21 4.07
CA CYS A 96 1.32 -9.35 3.14
C CYS A 96 1.89 -8.90 1.80
N THR A 97 2.26 -9.86 0.94
CA THR A 97 2.80 -9.58 -0.38
C THR A 97 2.22 -10.49 -1.44
N LEU A 98 2.07 -9.95 -2.63
CA LEU A 98 1.71 -10.73 -3.81
C LEU A 98 2.78 -11.79 -4.15
N PHE A 99 4.05 -11.51 -3.83
CA PHE A 99 5.15 -12.47 -3.97
C PHE A 99 4.89 -13.77 -3.18
N GLN A 100 4.50 -13.67 -1.91
CA GLN A 100 4.25 -14.85 -1.07
C GLN A 100 2.97 -15.61 -1.49
N GLU A 101 1.97 -14.92 -2.04
CA GLU A 101 0.82 -15.58 -2.68
C GLU A 101 1.26 -16.36 -3.92
N TRP A 102 2.09 -15.77 -4.77
CA TRP A 102 2.65 -16.42 -5.94
C TRP A 102 3.50 -17.65 -5.58
N GLN A 103 4.27 -17.60 -4.49
CA GLN A 103 5.07 -18.74 -4.02
C GLN A 103 4.25 -20.01 -3.76
N ALA A 104 2.94 -19.87 -3.47
CA ALA A 104 2.02 -20.97 -3.27
C ALA A 104 1.43 -21.53 -4.59
N THR A 105 1.80 -20.98 -5.74
CA THR A 105 1.29 -21.41 -7.05
C THR A 105 2.14 -22.52 -7.67
N GLU A 106 1.58 -23.26 -8.63
CA GLU A 106 2.32 -24.25 -9.40
C GLU A 106 3.44 -23.60 -10.23
N GLU A 107 3.27 -22.37 -10.69
CA GLU A 107 4.28 -21.64 -11.45
C GLU A 107 5.58 -21.48 -10.65
N ALA A 108 5.49 -21.20 -9.36
CA ALA A 108 6.64 -21.01 -8.48
C ALA A 108 7.53 -22.26 -8.36
N THR A 109 6.99 -23.45 -8.62
CA THR A 109 7.78 -24.70 -8.63
C THR A 109 8.70 -24.84 -9.85
N ARG A 110 8.48 -24.02 -10.89
CA ARG A 110 9.14 -24.12 -12.20
C ARG A 110 10.01 -22.93 -12.56
N VAL A 111 9.69 -21.77 -12.04
CA VAL A 111 10.39 -20.52 -12.36
C VAL A 111 10.71 -19.71 -11.11
N ARG A 112 11.67 -18.80 -11.24
CA ARG A 112 11.92 -17.74 -10.26
C ARG A 112 11.34 -16.44 -10.77
N ARG A 113 10.68 -15.67 -9.90
CA ARG A 113 10.16 -14.35 -10.24
C ARG A 113 10.58 -13.30 -9.22
N SER A 114 10.47 -12.05 -9.62
CA SER A 114 10.65 -10.88 -8.75
C SER A 114 9.39 -10.05 -8.71
N PHE A 115 9.15 -9.41 -7.56
CA PHE A 115 7.98 -8.58 -7.29
C PHE A 115 8.41 -7.30 -6.61
N GLU A 116 7.83 -6.19 -7.05
CA GLU A 116 7.98 -4.91 -6.39
C GLU A 116 7.22 -4.90 -5.06
N ASN A 117 7.83 -4.28 -4.05
CA ASN A 117 7.20 -4.01 -2.77
C ASN A 117 7.61 -2.62 -2.30
N VAL A 118 6.66 -1.87 -1.73
CA VAL A 118 6.90 -0.52 -1.23
C VAL A 118 6.41 -0.42 0.20
N PHE A 119 7.27 0.12 1.07
CA PHE A 119 6.88 0.40 2.45
C PHE A 119 7.11 1.87 2.78
N LEU A 120 6.09 2.49 3.36
CA LEU A 120 6.16 3.83 3.91
C LEU A 120 6.37 3.73 5.41
N VAL A 121 7.39 4.41 5.90
CA VAL A 121 7.70 4.48 7.33
C VAL A 121 8.03 5.93 7.70
N PRO A 122 7.88 6.35 8.97
CA PRO A 122 8.33 7.67 9.38
C PRO A 122 9.85 7.78 9.24
N MET A 123 10.35 8.93 8.77
CA MET A 123 11.78 9.17 8.64
C MET A 123 12.45 9.22 10.01
N PRO A 124 13.50 8.42 10.28
CA PRO A 124 14.25 8.54 11.53
C PRO A 124 15.01 9.88 11.59
N ALA A 125 15.16 10.44 12.78
CA ALA A 125 15.90 11.69 12.98
C ALA A 125 17.43 11.48 13.03
N ALA A 126 17.88 10.25 13.29
CA ALA A 126 19.26 9.81 13.36
C ALA A 126 19.44 8.48 12.60
N PRO A 127 20.70 8.03 12.35
CA PRO A 127 20.94 6.75 11.69
C PRO A 127 20.21 5.59 12.36
N ALA A 128 19.50 4.80 11.54
CA ALA A 128 18.68 3.67 11.95
C ALA A 128 19.02 2.42 11.12
N GLU A 129 18.50 1.28 11.55
CA GLU A 129 18.53 0.04 10.79
C GLU A 129 17.10 -0.43 10.51
N ILE A 130 16.86 -0.79 9.26
CA ILE A 130 15.59 -1.41 8.83
C ILE A 130 15.81 -2.90 8.67
N THR A 131 15.01 -3.69 9.37
CA THR A 131 14.96 -5.14 9.20
C THR A 131 13.62 -5.53 8.60
N VAL A 132 13.66 -6.19 7.44
CA VAL A 132 12.50 -6.81 6.79
C VAL A 132 12.61 -8.32 6.92
N GLN A 133 11.52 -8.97 7.33
CA GLN A 133 11.42 -10.42 7.47
C GLN A 133 10.19 -10.92 6.72
N LEU A 134 10.34 -12.01 5.99
CA LEU A 134 9.24 -12.79 5.43
C LEU A 134 9.11 -14.08 6.22
N TYR A 135 7.89 -14.49 6.52
CA TYR A 135 7.59 -15.70 7.28
C TYR A 135 6.97 -16.76 6.37
N ASP A 136 7.32 -18.01 6.60
CA ASP A 136 6.66 -19.15 5.99
C ASP A 136 5.28 -19.42 6.66
N PHE A 137 4.59 -20.46 6.17
CA PHE A 137 3.29 -20.88 6.72
C PHE A 137 3.36 -21.28 8.21
N TYR A 138 4.53 -21.69 8.67
CA TYR A 138 4.78 -22.10 10.08
C TYR A 138 5.33 -20.97 10.96
N GLU A 139 5.29 -19.72 10.47
CA GLU A 139 5.83 -18.54 11.13
C GLU A 139 7.37 -18.55 11.32
N ASN A 140 8.10 -19.42 10.62
CA ASN A 140 9.56 -19.35 10.60
C ASN A 140 10.01 -18.23 9.63
N VAL A 141 11.17 -17.64 9.93
CA VAL A 141 11.78 -16.63 9.06
C VAL A 141 12.29 -17.32 7.80
N ALA A 142 11.61 -17.09 6.66
CA ALA A 142 11.99 -17.60 5.35
C ALA A 142 13.05 -16.71 4.68
N ALA A 143 12.96 -15.40 4.84
CA ALA A 143 13.98 -14.44 4.41
C ALA A 143 14.11 -13.29 5.39
N LYS A 144 15.31 -12.70 5.45
CA LYS A 144 15.61 -11.54 6.29
C LYS A 144 16.65 -10.66 5.62
N LEU A 145 16.36 -9.38 5.53
CA LEU A 145 17.33 -8.34 5.17
C LEU A 145 17.40 -7.31 6.28
N THR A 146 18.61 -6.92 6.67
CA THR A 146 18.84 -5.74 7.51
C THR A 146 19.76 -4.78 6.76
N HIS A 147 19.35 -3.52 6.66
CA HIS A 147 20.15 -2.48 6.01
C HIS A 147 20.10 -1.16 6.78
N PRO A 148 21.16 -0.34 6.69
CA PRO A 148 21.20 0.97 7.34
C PRO A 148 20.35 1.99 6.60
N VAL A 149 19.88 3.00 7.34
CA VAL A 149 19.31 4.24 6.82
C VAL A 149 19.95 5.41 7.56
N ASP A 150 20.62 6.30 6.82
CA ASP A 150 21.06 7.60 7.33
C ASP A 150 20.13 8.67 6.74
N PRO A 151 19.36 9.42 7.56
CA PRO A 151 18.48 10.47 7.06
C PRO A 151 19.20 11.62 6.35
N LYS A 152 20.54 11.68 6.47
CA LYS A 152 21.40 12.65 5.78
C LYS A 152 22.03 12.12 4.50
N ASP A 153 21.74 10.88 4.12
CA ASP A 153 22.25 10.30 2.88
C ASP A 153 21.68 11.08 1.69
N ILE A 154 22.58 11.63 0.88
CA ILE A 154 22.24 12.42 -0.31
C ILE A 154 21.57 11.59 -1.41
N LEU A 155 21.67 10.26 -1.36
CA LEU A 155 21.03 9.35 -2.30
C LEU A 155 19.56 9.03 -1.93
N ILE A 156 19.08 9.45 -0.77
CA ILE A 156 17.66 9.42 -0.44
C ILE A 156 16.96 10.55 -1.20
N ARG A 157 16.54 10.23 -2.41
CA ARG A 157 15.94 11.19 -3.35
C ARG A 157 14.58 11.67 -2.86
N PRO A 158 14.30 12.99 -2.84
CA PRO A 158 12.96 13.47 -2.55
C PRO A 158 12.00 13.13 -3.70
N VAL A 159 10.80 12.68 -3.36
CA VAL A 159 9.69 12.50 -4.28
C VAL A 159 8.56 13.45 -3.94
N GLY A 160 7.87 13.90 -4.94
CA GLY A 160 6.69 14.75 -4.81
C GLY A 160 6.03 14.91 -6.16
N GLY A 161 4.77 15.22 -6.13
CA GLY A 161 3.94 15.42 -7.30
C GLY A 161 2.79 16.36 -6.98
N LYS A 162 2.03 16.71 -7.99
CA LYS A 162 0.77 17.45 -7.87
C LYS A 162 -0.23 16.88 -8.86
N PRO A 163 -0.62 15.59 -8.71
CA PRO A 163 -1.66 15.03 -9.56
C PRO A 163 -2.96 15.82 -9.35
N GLN A 164 -3.84 15.78 -10.33
CA GLN A 164 -5.18 16.33 -10.18
C GLN A 164 -5.93 15.48 -9.15
N THR A 165 -6.59 16.14 -8.21
CA THR A 165 -7.31 15.47 -7.11
C THR A 165 -8.70 16.02 -6.92
N ARG A 166 -9.57 15.22 -6.32
CA ARG A 166 -10.86 15.65 -5.79
C ARG A 166 -11.02 15.09 -4.38
N MET A 167 -11.19 15.96 -3.39
CA MET A 167 -11.52 15.55 -2.02
C MET A 167 -12.95 15.05 -1.99
N LEU A 168 -13.16 13.80 -1.58
CA LEU A 168 -14.47 13.13 -1.51
C LEU A 168 -15.03 13.11 -0.08
N LEU A 169 -14.15 13.06 0.90
CA LEU A 169 -14.48 13.17 2.32
C LEU A 169 -13.34 13.86 3.05
N ASP A 170 -13.66 14.97 3.72
CA ASP A 170 -12.73 15.71 4.58
C ASP A 170 -13.29 15.71 5.99
N SER A 171 -12.62 15.03 6.91
CA SER A 171 -12.99 14.96 8.32
C SER A 171 -11.98 15.66 9.23
N GLY A 172 -10.94 16.27 8.67
CA GLY A 172 -9.95 17.08 9.40
C GLY A 172 -8.50 16.74 9.11
N ASP A 173 -7.61 17.14 10.03
CA ASP A 173 -6.15 17.00 9.85
C ASP A 173 -5.73 15.53 9.68
N SER A 174 -4.93 15.24 8.66
CA SER A 174 -4.34 13.91 8.38
C SER A 174 -3.58 13.30 9.57
N LYS A 175 -3.13 14.12 10.53
CA LYS A 175 -2.48 13.61 11.75
C LYS A 175 -3.43 12.87 12.69
N ASP A 176 -4.74 13.14 12.58
CA ASP A 176 -5.79 12.63 13.45
C ASP A 176 -6.77 11.71 12.71
N LYS A 177 -6.61 11.57 11.40
CA LYS A 177 -7.51 10.83 10.52
C LYS A 177 -6.77 9.73 9.77
N ILE A 178 -7.52 8.83 9.19
CA ILE A 178 -7.03 7.80 8.27
C ILE A 178 -7.23 8.31 6.86
N ASP A 179 -6.14 8.52 6.13
CA ASP A 179 -6.17 9.03 4.77
C ASP A 179 -6.25 7.87 3.76
N ILE A 180 -7.29 7.88 2.93
CA ILE A 180 -7.51 6.91 1.85
C ILE A 180 -7.36 7.62 0.51
N ALA A 181 -6.46 7.14 -0.35
CA ALA A 181 -6.36 7.58 -1.73
C ALA A 181 -7.08 6.59 -2.65
N ILE A 182 -7.96 7.09 -3.53
CA ILE A 182 -8.57 6.33 -4.61
C ILE A 182 -7.84 6.71 -5.88
N LEU A 183 -7.10 5.77 -6.47
CA LEU A 183 -6.27 5.97 -7.67
C LEU A 183 -7.02 5.49 -8.92
N ALA A 184 -7.01 6.31 -9.98
CA ALA A 184 -7.58 5.95 -11.27
C ALA A 184 -6.75 4.85 -11.96
N GLU A 185 -7.41 3.83 -12.52
CA GLU A 185 -6.79 2.79 -13.33
C GLU A 185 -7.63 2.47 -14.56
N GLY A 186 -7.03 2.52 -15.75
CA GLY A 186 -7.73 2.26 -17.00
C GLY A 186 -8.66 3.40 -17.44
N TYR A 187 -8.56 4.59 -16.89
CA TYR A 187 -9.23 5.79 -17.37
C TYR A 187 -8.23 6.64 -18.14
N THR A 188 -8.57 7.01 -19.37
CA THR A 188 -7.78 7.96 -20.18
C THR A 188 -7.94 9.39 -19.66
N GLU A 189 -7.11 10.32 -20.13
CA GLU A 189 -7.22 11.75 -19.80
C GLU A 189 -8.64 12.29 -20.07
N GLY A 190 -9.28 11.87 -21.18
CA GLY A 190 -10.64 12.26 -21.54
C GLY A 190 -11.72 11.65 -20.65
N GLU A 191 -11.40 10.64 -19.86
CA GLU A 191 -12.33 9.94 -18.96
C GLU A 191 -12.17 10.32 -17.48
N MET A 192 -11.34 11.30 -17.15
CA MET A 192 -11.12 11.69 -15.75
C MET A 192 -12.39 12.20 -15.07
N ASP A 193 -13.31 12.84 -15.78
CA ASP A 193 -14.61 13.23 -15.21
C ASP A 193 -15.50 12.01 -14.88
N ILE A 194 -15.36 10.92 -15.65
CA ILE A 194 -16.03 9.64 -15.37
C ILE A 194 -15.41 9.02 -14.12
N PHE A 195 -14.09 8.93 -14.07
CA PHE A 195 -13.37 8.44 -12.90
C PHE A 195 -13.81 9.13 -11.59
N PHE A 196 -13.86 10.46 -11.60
CA PHE A 196 -14.24 11.19 -10.38
C PHE A 196 -15.68 10.89 -9.94
N LYS A 197 -16.62 10.65 -10.86
CA LYS A 197 -17.99 10.25 -10.55
C LYS A 197 -18.04 8.81 -9.99
N ASP A 198 -17.26 7.91 -10.58
CA ASP A 198 -17.18 6.52 -10.12
C ASP A 198 -16.55 6.44 -8.73
N ALA A 199 -15.52 7.26 -8.46
CA ALA A 199 -14.91 7.38 -7.14
C ALA A 199 -15.91 7.93 -6.10
N GLU A 200 -16.72 8.95 -6.44
CA GLU A 200 -17.80 9.47 -5.59
C GLU A 200 -18.81 8.35 -5.25
N SER A 201 -19.27 7.62 -6.28
CA SER A 201 -20.20 6.49 -6.10
C SER A 201 -19.61 5.37 -5.24
N THR A 202 -18.32 5.07 -5.43
CA THR A 202 -17.58 4.08 -4.64
C THR A 202 -17.54 4.48 -3.16
N VAL A 203 -17.24 5.73 -2.84
CA VAL A 203 -17.23 6.25 -1.46
C VAL A 203 -18.62 6.24 -0.85
N GLU A 204 -19.65 6.65 -1.59
CA GLU A 204 -21.03 6.57 -1.11
C GLU A 204 -21.42 5.13 -0.75
N ASN A 205 -21.04 4.17 -1.58
CA ASN A 205 -21.31 2.75 -1.33
C ASN A 205 -20.52 2.25 -0.12
N LEU A 206 -19.23 2.59 0.00
CA LEU A 206 -18.40 2.22 1.14
C LEU A 206 -19.01 2.72 2.46
N LEU A 207 -19.41 3.99 2.50
CA LEU A 207 -19.96 4.64 3.69
C LEU A 207 -21.40 4.19 4.05
N ARG A 208 -22.04 3.34 3.25
CA ARG A 208 -23.32 2.70 3.62
C ARG A 208 -23.15 1.45 4.48
N HIS A 209 -21.93 0.91 4.56
CA HIS A 209 -21.62 -0.35 5.25
C HIS A 209 -20.82 -0.12 6.54
N GLU A 210 -21.13 -0.93 7.58
CA GLU A 210 -20.32 -0.95 8.79
C GLU A 210 -18.97 -1.67 8.53
N PRO A 211 -17.89 -1.22 9.16
CA PRO A 211 -17.79 -0.16 10.18
C PRO A 211 -17.66 1.26 9.62
N PHE A 212 -17.50 1.44 8.31
CA PHE A 212 -17.25 2.75 7.68
C PHE A 212 -18.36 3.77 7.93
N LYS A 213 -19.62 3.29 7.95
CA LYS A 213 -20.77 4.13 8.21
C LYS A 213 -20.71 4.80 9.58
N SER A 214 -20.50 4.03 10.64
CA SER A 214 -20.45 4.56 12.02
C SER A 214 -19.13 5.29 12.33
N MET A 215 -18.11 5.10 11.51
CA MET A 215 -16.77 5.66 11.70
C MET A 215 -16.40 6.69 10.63
N LYS A 216 -17.38 7.21 9.90
CA LYS A 216 -17.16 8.15 8.78
C LYS A 216 -16.22 9.30 9.17
N ASP A 217 -16.37 9.87 10.36
CA ASP A 217 -15.57 10.98 10.85
C ASP A 217 -14.09 10.64 11.12
N ARG A 218 -13.70 9.36 10.93
CA ARG A 218 -12.32 8.93 11.10
C ARG A 218 -11.51 8.97 9.80
N PHE A 219 -12.16 9.19 8.66
CA PHE A 219 -11.53 9.09 7.36
C PHE A 219 -11.45 10.42 6.63
N ASN A 220 -10.35 10.66 5.94
CA ASN A 220 -10.28 11.52 4.77
C ASN A 220 -10.19 10.63 3.53
N ILE A 221 -10.85 11.01 2.44
CA ILE A 221 -10.83 10.24 1.20
C ILE A 221 -10.61 11.19 0.03
N VAL A 222 -9.56 10.95 -0.74
CA VAL A 222 -9.19 11.74 -1.91
C VAL A 222 -9.15 10.87 -3.16
N ALA A 223 -9.80 11.30 -4.23
CA ALA A 223 -9.64 10.72 -5.55
C ALA A 223 -8.44 11.36 -6.26
N VAL A 224 -7.59 10.54 -6.86
CA VAL A 224 -6.33 10.94 -7.49
C VAL A 224 -6.35 10.51 -8.95
N ALA A 225 -6.31 11.48 -9.86
CA ALA A 225 -6.22 11.22 -11.29
C ALA A 225 -4.86 10.60 -11.64
N SER A 226 -4.90 9.53 -12.41
CA SER A 226 -3.74 8.86 -12.98
C SER A 226 -4.11 8.40 -14.39
N PRO A 227 -4.02 9.29 -15.40
CA PRO A 227 -4.46 8.98 -16.75
C PRO A 227 -3.70 7.80 -17.35
N SER A 228 -4.43 6.86 -17.92
CA SER A 228 -3.94 5.73 -18.70
C SER A 228 -3.83 6.07 -20.18
N GLU A 229 -2.94 5.41 -20.93
CA GLU A 229 -2.91 5.52 -22.39
C GLU A 229 -4.15 4.87 -23.02
N ASP A 230 -4.55 3.70 -22.49
CA ASP A 230 -5.70 2.94 -22.95
C ASP A 230 -6.85 2.96 -21.93
N SER A 231 -8.09 2.97 -22.43
CA SER A 231 -9.29 2.82 -21.62
C SER A 231 -9.55 1.35 -21.27
N GLY A 232 -9.93 1.07 -20.02
CA GLY A 232 -10.15 -0.27 -19.49
C GLY A 232 -8.86 -0.93 -18.99
N VAL A 233 -8.91 -2.21 -18.62
CA VAL A 233 -7.78 -2.98 -18.05
C VAL A 233 -7.44 -4.20 -18.90
N SER A 234 -6.26 -4.78 -18.69
CA SER A 234 -5.80 -5.96 -19.42
C SER A 234 -6.58 -7.23 -19.01
N VAL A 235 -6.92 -8.07 -20.01
CA VAL A 235 -7.58 -9.37 -19.84
C VAL A 235 -6.75 -10.41 -20.61
N PRO A 236 -5.70 -10.98 -19.98
CA PRO A 236 -4.74 -11.87 -20.65
C PRO A 236 -5.34 -13.08 -21.35
N ARG A 237 -6.36 -13.75 -20.77
CA ARG A 237 -7.05 -14.89 -21.39
C ARG A 237 -7.73 -14.56 -22.72
N GLU A 238 -8.06 -13.28 -22.96
CA GLU A 238 -8.63 -12.77 -24.19
C GLU A 238 -7.57 -12.22 -25.17
N GLY A 239 -6.29 -12.30 -24.77
CA GLY A 239 -5.17 -11.70 -25.51
C GLY A 239 -5.18 -10.17 -25.49
N LEU A 240 -5.96 -9.57 -24.61
CA LEU A 240 -6.11 -8.14 -24.49
C LEU A 240 -5.09 -7.57 -23.50
N TRP A 241 -4.17 -6.78 -24.01
CA TRP A 241 -3.18 -6.05 -23.23
C TRP A 241 -3.34 -4.55 -23.42
N LYS A 242 -3.38 -3.81 -22.32
CA LYS A 242 -3.60 -2.36 -22.29
C LYS A 242 -2.50 -1.68 -21.49
N LYS A 243 -2.15 -0.47 -21.90
CA LYS A 243 -1.20 0.39 -21.21
C LYS A 243 -1.95 1.29 -20.26
N THR A 244 -1.98 0.91 -19.01
CA THR A 244 -2.71 1.64 -17.99
C THR A 244 -1.79 2.26 -16.95
N ALA A 245 -2.33 3.08 -16.05
CA ALA A 245 -1.55 3.85 -15.09
C ALA A 245 -0.66 2.97 -14.21
N VAL A 246 -1.16 1.81 -13.79
CA VAL A 246 -0.42 0.86 -12.96
C VAL A 246 -0.34 -0.54 -13.59
N ASP A 247 -0.63 -0.65 -14.88
CA ASP A 247 -0.57 -1.89 -15.67
C ASP A 247 -1.29 -3.07 -14.99
N SER A 248 -2.48 -2.82 -14.43
CA SER A 248 -3.26 -3.89 -13.80
C SER A 248 -3.82 -4.87 -14.82
N HIS A 249 -3.96 -6.13 -14.39
CA HIS A 249 -4.50 -7.18 -15.25
C HIS A 249 -5.32 -8.19 -14.47
N PHE A 250 -6.37 -8.71 -15.12
CA PHE A 250 -7.04 -9.93 -14.69
C PHE A 250 -6.12 -11.15 -14.82
N ASP A 251 -6.63 -12.30 -14.47
CA ASP A 251 -5.92 -13.57 -14.59
C ASP A 251 -4.62 -13.65 -13.77
N THR A 252 -4.48 -12.83 -12.73
CA THR A 252 -3.36 -12.94 -11.81
C THR A 252 -3.32 -14.36 -11.24
N PHE A 253 -2.18 -15.03 -11.37
CA PHE A 253 -1.99 -16.44 -10.99
C PHE A 253 -3.02 -17.40 -11.62
N TYR A 254 -3.45 -17.09 -12.86
CA TYR A 254 -4.45 -17.85 -13.63
C TYR A 254 -5.86 -17.87 -13.02
N SER A 255 -6.16 -16.95 -12.09
CA SER A 255 -7.48 -16.78 -11.52
C SER A 255 -8.25 -15.68 -12.24
N ASP A 256 -9.37 -16.04 -12.87
CA ASP A 256 -10.14 -15.19 -13.77
C ASP A 256 -10.71 -13.90 -13.14
N ARG A 257 -10.90 -13.88 -11.83
CA ARG A 257 -11.40 -12.72 -11.09
C ARG A 257 -10.35 -11.98 -10.30
N TYR A 258 -9.11 -12.50 -10.30
CA TYR A 258 -8.03 -11.87 -9.56
C TYR A 258 -7.42 -10.78 -10.42
N LEU A 259 -7.81 -9.55 -10.14
CA LEU A 259 -7.30 -8.34 -10.77
C LEU A 259 -6.30 -7.68 -9.83
N THR A 260 -5.05 -7.56 -10.24
CA THR A 260 -3.97 -6.97 -9.44
C THR A 260 -3.00 -6.18 -10.31
N THR A 261 -2.06 -5.49 -9.67
CA THR A 261 -0.88 -4.92 -10.33
C THR A 261 0.40 -5.46 -9.71
N LEU A 262 1.43 -5.63 -10.52
CA LEU A 262 2.81 -5.95 -10.10
C LEU A 262 3.68 -4.69 -9.98
N HIS A 263 3.17 -3.52 -10.38
CA HIS A 263 3.91 -2.27 -10.53
C HIS A 263 3.66 -1.31 -9.35
N LEU A 264 4.11 -1.72 -8.15
CA LEU A 264 3.90 -0.94 -6.95
C LEU A 264 4.69 0.37 -6.96
N PHE A 265 5.84 0.41 -7.63
CA PHE A 265 6.62 1.64 -7.75
C PHE A 265 5.82 2.70 -8.52
N LYS A 266 5.24 2.34 -9.67
CA LYS A 266 4.36 3.23 -10.44
C LYS A 266 3.16 3.72 -9.62
N MET A 267 2.53 2.82 -8.87
CA MET A 267 1.38 3.15 -8.01
C MET A 267 1.74 4.23 -6.98
N HIS A 268 2.85 4.06 -6.28
CA HIS A 268 3.29 5.04 -5.29
C HIS A 268 3.85 6.33 -5.92
N ASP A 269 4.40 6.25 -7.14
CA ASP A 269 4.82 7.44 -7.89
C ASP A 269 3.61 8.28 -8.32
N ALA A 270 2.52 7.65 -8.76
CA ALA A 270 1.27 8.35 -9.10
C ALA A 270 0.63 9.05 -7.88
N LEU A 271 0.87 8.56 -6.67
CA LEU A 271 0.39 9.13 -5.41
C LEU A 271 1.38 10.11 -4.76
N ALA A 272 2.52 10.41 -5.41
CA ALA A 272 3.52 11.28 -4.83
C ALA A 272 2.96 12.67 -4.50
N GLY A 273 3.16 13.12 -3.26
CA GLY A 273 2.68 14.41 -2.78
C GLY A 273 1.25 14.41 -2.23
N ILE A 274 0.59 13.25 -2.19
CA ILE A 274 -0.75 13.06 -1.62
C ILE A 274 -0.63 12.45 -0.23
N PRO A 275 -1.39 12.91 0.78
CA PRO A 275 -1.58 12.20 2.04
C PRO A 275 -2.32 10.88 1.82
N TYR A 276 -1.76 9.76 2.25
CA TYR A 276 -2.45 8.46 2.29
C TYR A 276 -1.79 7.47 3.23
N GLU A 277 -2.61 6.61 3.82
CA GLU A 277 -2.22 5.39 4.54
C GLU A 277 -2.70 4.15 3.78
N HIS A 278 -3.86 4.25 3.12
CA HIS A 278 -4.49 3.17 2.37
C HIS A 278 -4.75 3.58 0.92
N ILE A 279 -4.60 2.62 0.02
CA ILE A 279 -4.77 2.82 -1.42
C ILE A 279 -5.91 1.92 -1.91
N ILE A 280 -6.87 2.55 -2.59
CA ILE A 280 -7.88 1.84 -3.39
C ILE A 280 -7.58 2.18 -4.85
N ILE A 281 -7.28 1.18 -5.67
CA ILE A 281 -7.17 1.32 -7.11
C ILE A 281 -8.55 1.04 -7.68
N LEU A 282 -9.13 2.02 -8.39
CA LEU A 282 -10.44 1.92 -9.01
C LEU A 282 -10.28 1.67 -10.51
N ALA A 283 -10.59 0.47 -10.94
CA ALA A 283 -10.39 0.02 -12.32
C ALA A 283 -11.62 0.27 -13.20
N ASN A 284 -11.40 0.88 -14.36
CA ASN A 284 -12.41 1.17 -15.38
C ASN A 284 -12.80 -0.12 -16.13
N THR A 285 -13.71 -0.90 -15.56
CA THR A 285 -14.21 -2.12 -16.21
C THR A 285 -15.54 -2.55 -15.61
N ASP A 286 -16.41 -3.10 -16.47
CA ASP A 286 -17.68 -3.76 -16.10
C ASP A 286 -17.48 -5.21 -15.63
N THR A 287 -16.31 -5.78 -15.86
CA THR A 287 -16.01 -7.15 -15.47
C THR A 287 -15.75 -7.22 -13.98
N TYR A 288 -16.55 -8.05 -13.28
CA TYR A 288 -16.37 -8.24 -11.84
C TYR A 288 -15.02 -8.89 -11.50
N GLY A 289 -14.28 -8.24 -10.63
CA GLY A 289 -12.99 -8.73 -10.13
C GLY A 289 -12.40 -7.81 -9.07
N GLY A 290 -11.23 -8.15 -8.62
CA GLY A 290 -10.48 -7.36 -7.64
C GLY A 290 -9.44 -8.19 -6.92
N GLY A 291 -8.67 -7.51 -6.09
CA GLY A 291 -7.64 -8.10 -5.24
C GLY A 291 -7.30 -7.16 -4.09
N GLY A 292 -6.72 -7.70 -3.03
CA GLY A 292 -6.30 -6.88 -1.91
C GLY A 292 -5.14 -7.52 -1.17
N ILE A 293 -4.13 -6.73 -0.91
CA ILE A 293 -2.91 -7.15 -0.19
C ILE A 293 -2.83 -6.34 1.10
N TYR A 294 -2.82 -7.04 2.21
CA TYR A 294 -2.80 -6.40 3.53
C TYR A 294 -1.62 -5.42 3.67
N ASN A 295 -1.96 -4.19 4.05
CA ASN A 295 -1.02 -3.09 4.24
C ASN A 295 -0.22 -2.71 2.98
N SER A 296 -0.84 -2.90 1.80
CA SER A 296 -0.33 -2.48 0.50
C SER A 296 -1.43 -1.74 -0.27
N TYR A 297 -2.34 -2.46 -0.94
CA TYR A 297 -3.44 -1.83 -1.68
C TYR A 297 -4.67 -2.73 -1.76
N THR A 298 -5.79 -2.14 -2.13
CA THR A 298 -6.99 -2.85 -2.59
C THR A 298 -7.29 -2.41 -4.01
N LEU A 299 -7.55 -3.35 -4.92
CA LEU A 299 -8.00 -3.08 -6.28
C LEU A 299 -9.44 -3.57 -6.44
N THR A 300 -10.31 -2.72 -6.97
CA THR A 300 -11.72 -3.03 -7.21
C THR A 300 -12.17 -2.45 -8.54
N THR A 301 -13.21 -3.01 -9.11
CA THR A 301 -13.83 -2.54 -10.35
C THR A 301 -14.87 -1.47 -10.07
N ALA A 302 -15.05 -0.52 -10.99
CA ALA A 302 -15.94 0.61 -10.81
C ALA A 302 -17.43 0.24 -11.02
N HIS A 303 -17.73 -0.83 -11.81
CA HIS A 303 -19.07 -1.18 -12.24
C HIS A 303 -19.49 -2.59 -11.87
#